data_c8008bbf7b8b7a11fc82d6df806a158f
#
_entry.id   c8008bbf7b8b7a11fc82d6df806a158f
#
_cell.length_a   1.000
_cell.length_b   1.000
_cell.length_c   1.000
_cell.angle_alpha   90.00
_cell.angle_beta   90.00
_cell.angle_gamma   90.00
#
_symmetry.space_group_name_H-M   'P 1'
#
loop_
_entity.id
_entity.type
_entity.pdbx_description
1 polymer ?
#
loop_
_entity_poly.entity_id
_entity_poly.type
_entity_poly.pdbx_seq_one_letter_code
_entity_poly.pdbx_strand_id
1 'polypeptide(L)'
;MMMIFRVTEITRQYNGVKVTTEDGTGYFADACIISVPLGVLKANIIKFEPELPSWKSSAIADLGVGVENKIAMHFDTVFWPNVEVLGMVGPTTKACGYFLNLHKATGNPVLVYMAAGRFAQEVEKLSDKEAVSLVVSHLKKMLPYATEPVSCLAHDCCILLDLC
;
A
#
# COMPACT_ATOMS: atom_id res chain seq x y z
N MET A 1 18.56 -16.29 -7.78
CA MET A 1 18.46 -15.28 -8.88
C MET A 1 16.98 -15.13 -9.21
N MET A 2 16.37 -14.01 -8.84
CA MET A 2 14.97 -13.73 -9.16
C MET A 2 14.93 -13.31 -10.63
N MET A 3 14.28 -14.10 -11.48
CA MET A 3 14.09 -13.74 -12.89
C MET A 3 12.84 -12.86 -12.99
N ILE A 4 13.00 -11.66 -13.55
CA ILE A 4 11.89 -10.73 -13.80
C ILE A 4 11.47 -10.92 -15.25
N PHE A 5 10.30 -11.54 -15.44
CA PHE A 5 9.70 -11.70 -16.77
C PHE A 5 8.48 -10.80 -16.88
N ARG A 6 8.37 -10.09 -17.98
CA ARG A 6 7.16 -9.33 -18.31
C ARG A 6 6.18 -10.22 -19.06
N VAL A 7 5.06 -10.54 -18.40
CA VAL A 7 3.98 -11.33 -19.00
C VAL A 7 3.17 -10.45 -19.96
N THR A 8 2.90 -10.98 -21.16
CA THR A 8 2.14 -10.29 -22.23
C THR A 8 0.84 -10.99 -22.56
N GLU A 9 0.75 -12.32 -22.34
CA GLU A 9 -0.43 -13.09 -22.69
C GLU A 9 -0.62 -14.26 -21.71
N ILE A 10 -1.89 -14.54 -21.36
CA ILE A 10 -2.30 -15.70 -20.59
C ILE A 10 -3.39 -16.42 -21.37
N THR A 11 -3.09 -17.63 -21.86
CA THR A 11 -3.98 -18.43 -22.67
C THR A 11 -4.46 -19.65 -21.90
N ARG A 12 -5.79 -19.76 -21.68
CA ARG A 12 -6.39 -20.98 -21.12
C ARG A 12 -6.49 -22.05 -22.18
N GLN A 13 -5.97 -23.23 -21.89
CA GLN A 13 -6.02 -24.40 -22.75
C GLN A 13 -6.89 -25.50 -22.14
N TYR A 14 -7.17 -26.56 -22.91
CA TYR A 14 -7.94 -27.70 -22.42
C TYR A 14 -7.30 -28.37 -21.19
N ASN A 15 -5.97 -28.49 -21.18
CA ASN A 15 -5.19 -29.15 -20.14
C ASN A 15 -4.37 -28.18 -19.29
N GLY A 16 -4.83 -26.94 -19.07
CA GLY A 16 -4.09 -26.00 -18.22
C GLY A 16 -4.00 -24.58 -18.80
N VAL A 17 -2.93 -23.91 -18.51
CA VAL A 17 -2.70 -22.51 -18.85
C VAL A 17 -1.31 -22.35 -19.47
N LYS A 18 -1.22 -21.56 -20.53
CA LYS A 18 0.04 -21.05 -21.08
C LYS A 18 0.21 -19.58 -20.73
N VAL A 19 1.34 -19.22 -20.12
CA VAL A 19 1.75 -17.85 -19.86
C VAL A 19 2.88 -17.49 -20.80
N THR A 20 2.73 -16.43 -21.59
CA THR A 20 3.73 -15.97 -22.55
C THR A 20 4.36 -14.66 -22.07
N THR A 21 5.67 -14.58 -22.17
CA THR A 21 6.46 -13.39 -21.78
C THR A 21 6.88 -12.57 -23.00
N GLU A 22 7.34 -11.35 -22.78
CA GLU A 22 7.69 -10.37 -23.82
C GLU A 22 8.79 -10.88 -24.80
N ASP A 23 9.67 -11.75 -24.32
CA ASP A 23 10.71 -12.40 -25.13
C ASP A 23 10.18 -13.60 -25.97
N GLY A 24 8.87 -13.87 -25.90
CA GLY A 24 8.22 -14.98 -26.60
C GLY A 24 8.30 -16.33 -25.88
N THR A 25 8.92 -16.39 -24.70
CA THR A 25 9.00 -17.63 -23.93
C THR A 25 7.61 -18.03 -23.41
N GLY A 26 7.24 -19.31 -23.53
CA GLY A 26 5.98 -19.87 -23.05
C GLY A 26 6.18 -20.77 -21.83
N TYR A 27 5.43 -20.53 -20.78
CA TYR A 27 5.38 -21.35 -19.57
C TYR A 27 4.04 -22.07 -19.51
N PHE A 28 4.05 -23.36 -19.17
CA PHE A 28 2.87 -24.19 -19.10
C PHE A 28 2.65 -24.66 -17.66
N ALA A 29 1.41 -24.63 -17.18
CA ALA A 29 1.02 -25.07 -15.86
C ALA A 29 -0.44 -25.53 -15.84
N ASP A 30 -0.85 -26.28 -14.83
CA ASP A 30 -2.24 -26.68 -14.63
C ASP A 30 -3.14 -25.47 -14.28
N ALA A 31 -2.57 -24.47 -13.57
CA ALA A 31 -3.24 -23.23 -13.18
C ALA A 31 -2.26 -22.06 -13.07
N CYS A 32 -2.79 -20.84 -13.16
CA CYS A 32 -2.03 -19.60 -12.94
C CYS A 32 -2.77 -18.70 -11.95
N ILE A 33 -2.06 -18.22 -10.93
CA ILE A 33 -2.56 -17.19 -10.01
C ILE A 33 -2.08 -15.84 -10.53
N ILE A 34 -3.03 -14.93 -10.79
CA ILE A 34 -2.77 -13.58 -11.27
C ILE A 34 -2.81 -12.63 -10.08
N SER A 35 -1.64 -12.15 -9.64
CA SER A 35 -1.48 -11.22 -8.51
C SER A 35 -0.86 -9.89 -8.93
N VAL A 36 -1.08 -9.49 -10.18
CA VAL A 36 -0.62 -8.19 -10.67
C VAL A 36 -1.45 -7.04 -10.07
N PRO A 37 -0.87 -5.84 -9.92
CA PRO A 37 -1.63 -4.67 -9.46
C PRO A 37 -2.84 -4.39 -10.34
N LEU A 38 -3.93 -3.87 -9.74
CA LEU A 38 -5.15 -3.53 -10.47
C LEU A 38 -4.90 -2.58 -11.64
N GLY A 39 -3.97 -1.62 -11.49
CA GLY A 39 -3.56 -0.73 -12.58
C GLY A 39 -3.04 -1.45 -13.81
N VAL A 40 -2.37 -2.59 -13.63
CA VAL A 40 -1.89 -3.44 -14.75
C VAL A 40 -3.09 -4.08 -15.47
N LEU A 41 -4.10 -4.55 -14.73
CA LEU A 41 -5.34 -5.10 -15.31
C LEU A 41 -6.13 -4.01 -16.04
N LYS A 42 -6.26 -2.80 -15.45
CA LYS A 42 -6.93 -1.65 -16.08
C LYS A 42 -6.24 -1.19 -17.36
N ALA A 43 -4.93 -1.29 -17.44
CA ALA A 43 -4.15 -0.90 -18.60
C ALA A 43 -4.26 -1.90 -19.78
N ASN A 44 -4.90 -3.07 -19.57
CA ASN A 44 -5.08 -4.12 -20.58
C ASN A 44 -3.79 -4.53 -21.31
N ILE A 45 -2.64 -4.47 -20.61
CA ILE A 45 -1.33 -4.82 -21.20
C ILE A 45 -1.07 -6.33 -21.21
N ILE A 46 -1.87 -7.12 -20.48
CA ILE A 46 -1.86 -8.58 -20.51
C ILE A 46 -3.08 -9.04 -21.30
N LYS A 47 -2.86 -9.72 -22.40
CA LYS A 47 -3.93 -10.34 -23.19
C LYS A 47 -4.41 -11.61 -22.51
N PHE A 48 -5.71 -11.77 -22.39
CA PHE A 48 -6.35 -12.99 -21.89
C PHE A 48 -7.03 -13.72 -23.05
N GLU A 49 -6.78 -15.03 -23.17
CA GLU A 49 -7.40 -15.88 -24.19
C GLU A 49 -7.96 -17.16 -23.52
N PRO A 50 -9.29 -17.39 -23.50
CA PRO A 50 -10.32 -16.45 -23.94
C PRO A 50 -10.37 -15.19 -23.10
N GLU A 51 -11.00 -14.14 -23.61
CA GLU A 51 -11.20 -12.88 -22.89
C GLU A 51 -11.83 -13.11 -21.51
N LEU A 52 -11.52 -12.21 -20.56
CA LEU A 52 -12.14 -12.25 -19.23
C LEU A 52 -13.67 -12.10 -19.35
N PRO A 53 -14.44 -12.81 -18.54
CA PRO A 53 -15.89 -12.63 -18.49
C PRO A 53 -16.26 -11.16 -18.24
N SER A 54 -17.36 -10.71 -18.86
CA SER A 54 -17.82 -9.31 -18.77
C SER A 54 -17.94 -8.79 -17.33
N TRP A 55 -18.45 -9.62 -16.43
CA TRP A 55 -18.58 -9.25 -15.01
C TRP A 55 -17.22 -8.96 -14.36
N LYS A 56 -16.15 -9.67 -14.76
CA LYS A 56 -14.80 -9.46 -14.25
C LYS A 56 -14.18 -8.20 -14.84
N SER A 57 -14.36 -7.96 -16.13
CA SER A 57 -13.90 -6.74 -16.79
C SER A 57 -14.59 -5.50 -16.23
N SER A 58 -15.90 -5.58 -15.95
CA SER A 58 -16.64 -4.51 -15.25
C SER A 58 -16.09 -4.27 -13.85
N ALA A 59 -15.88 -5.32 -13.06
CA ALA A 59 -15.31 -5.19 -11.72
C ALA A 59 -13.92 -4.54 -11.73
N ILE A 60 -13.05 -4.92 -12.68
CA ILE A 60 -11.72 -4.29 -12.86
C ILE A 60 -11.86 -2.80 -13.18
N ALA A 61 -12.82 -2.42 -14.03
CA ALA A 61 -13.06 -1.02 -14.39
C ALA A 61 -13.59 -0.20 -13.21
N ASP A 62 -14.52 -0.77 -12.44
CA ASP A 62 -15.26 -0.07 -11.37
C ASP A 62 -14.47 0.06 -10.08
N LEU A 63 -13.57 -0.90 -9.76
CA LEU A 63 -12.73 -0.83 -8.59
C LEU A 63 -11.84 0.42 -8.60
N GLY A 64 -11.87 1.17 -7.50
CA GLY A 64 -11.01 2.33 -7.30
C GLY A 64 -9.59 1.93 -6.85
N VAL A 65 -8.64 2.81 -7.13
CA VAL A 65 -7.28 2.73 -6.59
C VAL A 65 -7.05 3.96 -5.74
N GLY A 66 -6.85 3.78 -4.44
CA GLY A 66 -6.59 4.86 -3.48
C GLY A 66 -5.09 5.17 -3.37
N VAL A 67 -4.78 6.27 -2.69
CA VAL A 67 -3.42 6.65 -2.32
C VAL A 67 -3.29 6.59 -0.81
N GLU A 68 -2.31 5.86 -0.32
CA GLU A 68 -1.96 5.79 1.09
C GLU A 68 -0.45 5.95 1.24
N ASN A 69 -0.03 6.73 2.24
CA ASN A 69 1.37 6.93 2.60
C ASN A 69 1.62 6.50 4.04
N LYS A 70 2.83 6.02 4.33
CA LYS A 70 3.22 5.47 5.64
C LYS A 70 4.47 6.15 6.14
N ILE A 71 4.45 6.55 7.41
CA ILE A 71 5.62 7.08 8.10
C ILE A 71 5.84 6.24 9.35
N ALA A 72 6.89 5.42 9.34
CA ALA A 72 7.27 4.60 10.48
C ALA A 72 8.22 5.41 11.39
N MET A 73 7.94 5.40 12.68
CA MET A 73 8.71 6.13 13.70
C MET A 73 9.06 5.17 14.84
N HIS A 74 10.33 5.03 15.11
CA HIS A 74 10.86 4.26 16.24
C HIS A 74 11.20 5.20 17.40
N PHE A 75 10.80 4.83 18.62
CA PHE A 75 11.00 5.59 19.84
C PHE A 75 11.89 4.83 20.83
N ASP A 76 12.45 5.52 21.83
CA ASP A 76 13.23 4.87 22.87
C ASP A 76 12.37 3.97 23.76
N THR A 77 11.14 4.41 24.06
CA THR A 77 10.21 3.72 24.94
C THR A 77 8.78 3.86 24.44
N VAL A 78 7.92 2.93 24.87
CA VAL A 78 6.47 3.01 24.64
C VAL A 78 5.87 4.00 25.63
N PHE A 79 5.31 5.10 25.15
CA PHE A 79 4.60 6.11 25.95
C PHE A 79 3.11 6.19 25.62
N TRP A 80 2.64 5.47 24.62
CA TRP A 80 1.23 5.43 24.20
C TRP A 80 0.46 4.29 24.87
N PRO A 81 -0.88 4.37 24.90
CA PRO A 81 -1.71 3.32 25.50
C PRO A 81 -1.62 2.00 24.73
N ASN A 82 -1.89 0.89 25.42
CA ASN A 82 -1.84 -0.45 24.84
C ASN A 82 -3.06 -0.75 23.93
N VAL A 83 -3.19 0.02 22.86
CA VAL A 83 -4.22 -0.12 21.81
C VAL A 83 -3.55 -0.49 20.49
N GLU A 84 -4.31 -1.00 19.52
CA GLU A 84 -3.78 -1.35 18.19
C GLU A 84 -3.67 -0.13 17.30
N VAL A 85 -4.64 0.77 17.43
CA VAL A 85 -4.76 1.98 16.59
C VAL A 85 -5.02 3.18 17.48
N LEU A 86 -4.32 4.29 17.20
CA LEU A 86 -4.60 5.60 17.77
C LEU A 86 -5.05 6.53 16.64
N GLY A 87 -6.21 7.13 16.78
CA GLY A 87 -6.76 8.06 15.80
C GLY A 87 -7.20 9.37 16.44
N MET A 88 -7.16 10.44 15.68
CA MET A 88 -7.64 11.73 16.06
C MET A 88 -8.69 12.23 15.06
N VAL A 89 -9.80 12.71 15.57
CA VAL A 89 -10.77 13.44 14.75
C VAL A 89 -10.26 14.86 14.56
N GLY A 90 -9.80 15.17 13.35
CA GLY A 90 -9.33 16.50 13.00
C GLY A 90 -10.48 17.44 12.61
N PRO A 91 -10.28 18.76 12.71
CA PRO A 91 -11.28 19.76 12.31
C PRO A 91 -11.54 19.79 10.81
N THR A 92 -10.69 19.15 10.02
CA THR A 92 -10.83 19.07 8.55
C THR A 92 -10.45 17.68 8.06
N THR A 93 -11.03 17.28 6.92
CA THR A 93 -10.69 16.01 6.23
C THR A 93 -9.26 15.98 5.67
N LYS A 94 -8.55 17.11 5.68
CA LYS A 94 -7.17 17.24 5.19
C LYS A 94 -6.08 16.73 6.15
N ALA A 95 -6.45 16.39 7.38
CA ALA A 95 -5.49 15.94 8.41
C ALA A 95 -5.93 14.60 9.02
N CYS A 96 -6.65 13.78 8.25
CA CYS A 96 -7.11 12.49 8.71
C CYS A 96 -6.02 11.43 8.50
N GLY A 97 -5.47 10.97 9.58
CA GLY A 97 -4.57 9.84 9.65
C GLY A 97 -4.72 9.14 10.99
N TYR A 98 -4.12 7.98 11.08
CA TYR A 98 -4.10 7.19 12.32
C TYR A 98 -2.73 6.55 12.50
N PHE A 99 -2.43 6.14 13.73
CA PHE A 99 -1.19 5.46 14.06
C PHE A 99 -1.49 3.98 14.33
N LEU A 100 -0.76 3.10 13.65
CA LEU A 100 -0.71 1.68 13.97
C LEU A 100 0.36 1.45 15.02
N ASN A 101 0.00 0.75 16.09
CA ASN A 101 0.91 0.35 17.15
C ASN A 101 1.58 -0.98 16.82
N LEU A 102 2.78 -0.96 16.27
CA LEU A 102 3.52 -2.17 15.95
C LEU A 102 4.15 -2.82 17.19
N HIS A 103 4.22 -2.13 18.34
CA HIS A 103 4.77 -2.71 19.56
C HIS A 103 4.04 -4.00 19.97
N LYS A 104 2.72 -4.03 19.83
CA LYS A 104 1.92 -5.23 20.16
C LYS A 104 2.30 -6.46 19.33
N ALA A 105 2.69 -6.27 18.09
CA ALA A 105 3.02 -7.37 17.18
C ALA A 105 4.51 -7.73 17.19
N THR A 106 5.38 -6.74 17.42
CA THR A 106 6.83 -6.90 17.24
C THR A 106 7.64 -6.79 18.53
N GLY A 107 7.06 -6.24 19.60
CA GLY A 107 7.78 -5.88 20.84
C GLY A 107 8.62 -4.60 20.73
N ASN A 108 8.78 -4.03 19.53
CA ASN A 108 9.57 -2.82 19.31
C ASN A 108 8.70 -1.57 19.48
N PRO A 109 9.23 -0.47 20.06
CA PRO A 109 8.48 0.77 20.27
C PRO A 109 8.34 1.56 18.97
N VAL A 110 7.49 1.05 18.06
CA VAL A 110 7.26 1.62 16.73
C VAL A 110 5.80 1.99 16.55
N LEU A 111 5.56 3.23 16.09
CA LEU A 111 4.29 3.69 15.54
C LEU A 111 4.44 3.91 14.05
N VAL A 112 3.44 3.48 13.28
CA VAL A 112 3.34 3.79 11.85
C VAL A 112 2.14 4.70 11.63
N TYR A 113 2.41 5.91 11.16
CA TYR A 113 1.36 6.83 10.75
C TYR A 113 0.88 6.49 9.35
N MET A 114 -0.44 6.41 9.20
CA MET A 114 -1.12 6.10 7.96
C MET A 114 -1.84 7.35 7.47
N ALA A 115 -1.43 7.89 6.33
CA ALA A 115 -2.08 9.01 5.66
C ALA A 115 -2.78 8.51 4.39
N ALA A 116 -4.00 8.96 4.11
CA ALA A 116 -4.78 8.51 2.97
C ALA A 116 -5.27 9.67 2.10
N GLY A 117 -5.59 9.37 0.83
CA GLY A 117 -6.20 10.28 -0.12
C GLY A 117 -5.37 11.53 -0.41
N ARG A 118 -6.00 12.69 -0.47
CA ARG A 118 -5.31 13.96 -0.79
C ARG A 118 -4.23 14.31 0.22
N PHE A 119 -4.44 13.98 1.48
CA PHE A 119 -3.46 14.24 2.51
C PHE A 119 -2.19 13.40 2.31
N ALA A 120 -2.31 12.14 1.89
CA ALA A 120 -1.17 11.30 1.53
C ALA A 120 -0.35 11.93 0.40
N GLN A 121 -1.01 12.47 -0.63
CA GLN A 121 -0.36 13.17 -1.74
C GLN A 121 0.32 14.48 -1.31
N GLU A 122 -0.23 15.18 -0.30
CA GLU A 122 0.40 16.38 0.26
C GLU A 122 1.64 16.03 1.08
N VAL A 123 1.56 14.96 1.89
CA VAL A 123 2.70 14.46 2.69
C VAL A 123 3.86 14.01 1.79
N GLU A 124 3.57 13.38 0.67
CA GLU A 124 4.58 12.89 -0.29
C GLU A 124 5.42 14.02 -0.92
N LYS A 125 4.92 15.25 -0.93
CA LYS A 125 5.64 16.42 -1.44
C LYS A 125 6.59 17.04 -0.42
N LEU A 126 6.50 16.63 0.84
CA LEU A 126 7.34 17.10 1.92
C LEU A 126 8.68 16.37 1.92
N SER A 127 9.72 16.99 2.46
CA SER A 127 10.92 16.25 2.84
C SER A 127 10.61 15.32 4.01
N ASP A 128 11.38 14.25 4.18
CA ASP A 128 11.22 13.29 5.28
C ASP A 128 11.17 13.99 6.64
N LYS A 129 12.03 14.99 6.84
CA LYS A 129 12.06 15.77 8.07
C LYS A 129 10.78 16.56 8.31
N GLU A 130 10.22 17.17 7.28
CA GLU A 130 8.97 17.93 7.38
C GLU A 130 7.79 16.99 7.61
N ALA A 131 7.74 15.87 6.89
CA ALA A 131 6.70 14.86 7.04
C ALA A 131 6.68 14.28 8.47
N VAL A 132 7.84 13.90 9.00
CA VAL A 132 7.99 13.42 10.38
C VAL A 132 7.59 14.50 11.39
N SER A 133 8.06 15.74 11.22
CA SER A 133 7.70 16.85 12.11
C SER A 133 6.19 17.11 12.14
N LEU A 134 5.53 17.05 10.99
CA LEU A 134 4.07 17.17 10.88
C LEU A 134 3.37 16.06 11.67
N VAL A 135 3.78 14.81 11.48
CA VAL A 135 3.17 13.65 12.13
C VAL A 135 3.41 13.66 13.64
N VAL A 136 4.62 14.03 14.09
CA VAL A 136 4.92 14.19 15.52
C VAL A 136 4.08 15.31 16.13
N SER A 137 3.81 16.40 15.41
CA SER A 137 2.89 17.44 15.86
C SER A 137 1.48 16.94 16.08
N HIS A 138 0.99 16.01 15.23
CA HIS A 138 -0.31 15.36 15.40
C HIS A 138 -0.29 14.42 16.61
N LEU A 139 0.78 13.65 16.78
CA LEU A 139 0.94 12.75 17.92
C LEU A 139 0.95 13.53 19.24
N LYS A 140 1.63 14.67 19.32
CA LYS A 140 1.68 15.55 20.50
C LYS A 140 0.34 16.21 20.83
N LYS A 141 -0.53 16.43 19.85
CA LYS A 141 -1.91 16.88 20.11
C LYS A 141 -2.75 15.81 20.82
N MET A 142 -2.51 14.54 20.50
CA MET A 142 -3.18 13.40 21.12
C MET A 142 -2.55 13.05 22.48
N LEU A 143 -1.24 13.04 22.53
CA LEU A 143 -0.39 12.66 23.64
C LEU A 143 0.61 13.79 23.90
N PRO A 144 0.29 14.78 24.77
CA PRO A 144 1.15 15.95 24.99
C PRO A 144 2.56 15.63 25.50
N TYR A 145 2.72 14.44 26.09
CA TYR A 145 3.98 13.91 26.60
C TYR A 145 4.75 13.04 25.59
N ALA A 146 4.31 13.00 24.32
CA ALA A 146 5.00 12.25 23.28
C ALA A 146 6.43 12.78 23.07
N THR A 147 7.37 11.84 22.98
CA THR A 147 8.78 12.12 22.71
C THR A 147 9.05 12.26 21.22
N GLU A 148 10.24 12.70 20.86
CA GLU A 148 10.71 12.67 19.47
C GLU A 148 11.14 11.23 19.11
N PRO A 149 10.94 10.78 17.85
CA PRO A 149 11.46 9.49 17.41
C PRO A 149 12.98 9.52 17.33
N VAL A 150 13.62 8.40 17.69
CA VAL A 150 15.08 8.20 17.55
C VAL A 150 15.47 7.86 16.12
N SER A 151 14.57 7.24 15.37
CA SER A 151 14.72 7.01 13.94
C SER A 151 13.35 7.00 13.25
N CYS A 152 13.35 7.35 11.99
CA CYS A 152 12.14 7.36 11.17
C CYS A 152 12.43 6.86 9.77
N LEU A 153 11.42 6.29 9.14
CA LEU A 153 11.40 5.88 7.76
C LEU A 153 10.15 6.48 7.13
N ALA A 154 10.34 7.55 6.38
CA ALA A 154 9.35 8.10 5.49
C ALA A 154 9.74 7.64 4.08
N HIS A 155 8.95 6.79 3.46
CA HIS A 155 9.18 6.34 2.10
C HIS A 155 8.07 6.81 1.19
N ASP A 156 8.44 7.09 -0.07
CA ASP A 156 7.55 7.24 -1.22
C ASP A 156 6.83 5.91 -1.52
N CYS A 157 6.14 5.40 -0.53
CA CYS A 157 5.34 4.20 -0.67
C CYS A 157 3.90 4.60 -0.91
N CYS A 158 3.62 5.16 -2.09
CA CYS A 158 2.27 5.13 -2.61
C CYS A 158 1.87 3.67 -2.76
N ILE A 159 1.40 3.07 -1.67
CA ILE A 159 0.68 1.82 -1.77
C ILE A 159 -0.68 2.20 -2.34
N LEU A 160 -0.84 1.89 -3.63
CA LEU A 160 -2.14 1.84 -4.27
C LEU A 160 -2.90 0.71 -3.58
N LEU A 161 -3.68 1.04 -2.56
CA LEU A 161 -4.60 0.09 -1.96
C LEU A 161 -5.84 0.05 -2.82
N ASP A 162 -6.11 -1.14 -3.35
CA ASP A 162 -7.41 -1.49 -3.90
C ASP A 162 -8.39 -1.51 -2.72
N LEU A 163 -9.09 -0.41 -2.52
CA LEU A 163 -10.20 -0.34 -1.58
C LEU A 163 -11.45 -0.79 -2.31
N CYS A 164 -11.99 -1.96 -1.93
CA CYS A 164 -13.35 -2.37 -2.24
C CYS A 164 -14.37 -1.46 -1.56
#